data_8802c2dc35b8d9b0bb18ed55364d5122
#
_entry.id   8802c2dc35b8d9b0bb18ed55364d5122
#
_cell.length_a   1.000
_cell.length_b   1.000
_cell.length_c   1.000
_cell.angle_alpha   90.00
_cell.angle_beta   90.00
_cell.angle_gamma   90.00
#
_symmetry.space_group_name_H-M   'P 1'
#
loop_
_entity.id
_entity.type
_entity.pdbx_description
1 polymer ?
#
loop_
_entity_poly.entity_id
_entity_poly.type
_entity_poly.pdbx_seq_one_letter_code
_entity_poly.pdbx_strand_id
1 'polypeptide(L)'
;MIDKLMSRRRLFEAAAGALLLSGCSSQDESSTKKVKKQGKIKKAESSDGDKHLRDKDELYEVYDDSGIVTMYLTVSRGNSSENTDHSWAEINAYSVYDYADMGVTRYQVMGLLQPGDVDGPVAGEVGYGEEAPNATVQVRGQTSSMNSQKNYKVELKKGKGTWRQQRAIALNKHMGEGMRFRNKMAYDLIRGIPQMMGLRTQFVHLWVCDQTEKSNDTFEDYGLFTQVEQLNKTALKAHGLDKNGHLYKVNSFDFHRYEDTIKLADDPDYNQTNFEGMLEIKGDSDHTKLIEMLDALNDESQKIDDVLDTYFDTENLVYWMAFQILTGNCDTQNRNCYLYSPLNSKTWYILDWDNDGMLRKLELSLKGFSDYASWERGVSNYWGNVLFNRALRSKAFRSELDRAVKDLRSYLTEARLSKMIKHYREVTESLVFAAPDIDNLPVTKDQYEQIAAAIPSEIEENYKSYCESFKKPMPFFIGVPQIDNGKLRINWDASYDFEARDIRYTVELARDYAIKDVLFKAEDVLLPEVTCDAPDAGQYFVRVRATNSDGYTQDAFDYYVTDDGKHYGMKCFYVQDGGKVVEDTYEEG
;
A
#
# COMPACT_ATOMS: atom_id res chain seq x y z
N MET A 1 13.60 23.87 7.68
CA MET A 1 13.75 22.70 6.79
C MET A 1 13.22 21.44 7.47
N ILE A 2 13.59 21.14 8.70
CA ILE A 2 13.14 19.98 9.49
C ILE A 2 11.61 19.99 9.67
N ASP A 3 11.03 21.14 10.05
CA ASP A 3 9.57 21.29 10.21
C ASP A 3 8.78 21.05 8.92
N LYS A 4 9.34 21.48 7.76
CA LYS A 4 8.73 21.24 6.44
C LYS A 4 8.76 19.75 6.04
N LEU A 5 9.77 19.00 6.49
CA LEU A 5 9.88 17.56 6.28
C LEU A 5 8.93 16.77 7.19
N MET A 6 8.78 17.21 8.44
CA MET A 6 7.81 16.61 9.38
C MET A 6 6.37 16.82 8.91
N SER A 7 6.04 18.01 8.39
CA SER A 7 4.74 18.29 7.76
C SER A 7 4.48 17.40 6.54
N ARG A 8 5.48 17.23 5.64
CA ARG A 8 5.37 16.33 4.49
C ARG A 8 5.15 14.86 4.88
N ARG A 9 5.88 14.39 5.90
CA ARG A 9 5.71 13.02 6.41
C ARG A 9 4.29 12.78 6.93
N ARG A 10 3.75 13.72 7.71
CA ARG A 10 2.39 13.64 8.27
C ARG A 10 1.31 13.67 7.19
N LEU A 11 1.51 14.45 6.13
CA LEU A 11 0.57 14.50 5.00
C LEU A 11 0.40 13.15 4.30
N PHE A 12 1.50 12.42 4.08
CA PHE A 12 1.46 11.10 3.48
C PHE A 12 0.91 10.03 4.43
N GLU A 13 1.15 10.16 5.72
CA GLU A 13 0.55 9.28 6.73
C GLU A 13 -0.97 9.47 6.79
N ALA A 14 -1.46 10.69 6.68
CA ALA A 14 -2.87 11.03 6.77
C ALA A 14 -3.68 10.75 5.49
N ALA A 15 -3.09 10.84 4.30
CA ALA A 15 -3.76 10.46 3.05
C ALA A 15 -4.19 8.98 3.02
N ALA A 16 -3.56 8.14 3.83
CA ALA A 16 -3.90 6.74 3.97
C ALA A 16 -5.07 6.46 4.92
N GLY A 17 -5.33 7.33 5.87
CA GLY A 17 -6.34 7.11 6.90
C GLY A 17 -7.77 7.00 6.38
N ALA A 18 -8.11 7.67 5.27
CA ALA A 18 -9.46 7.62 4.69
C ALA A 18 -9.76 6.37 3.85
N LEU A 19 -8.74 5.59 3.48
CA LEU A 19 -8.88 4.35 2.69
C LEU A 19 -8.66 3.08 3.51
N LEU A 20 -8.45 3.23 4.82
CA LEU A 20 -7.97 2.17 5.68
C LEU A 20 -9.07 1.29 6.22
N LEU A 21 -9.57 0.41 5.43
CA LEU A 21 -10.14 -0.83 5.94
C LEU A 21 -9.68 -1.95 5.00
N SER A 22 -8.55 -2.55 5.27
CA SER A 22 -8.19 -3.92 5.00
C SER A 22 -6.73 -4.16 4.69
N GLY A 23 -6.20 -5.13 5.28
CA GLY A 23 -4.94 -5.73 4.99
C GLY A 23 -5.02 -7.19 4.77
N CYS A 24 -4.25 -7.65 3.94
CA CYS A 24 -3.43 -8.83 3.85
C CYS A 24 -3.89 -10.22 3.83
N SER A 25 -3.39 -10.98 3.06
CA SER A 25 -2.64 -12.15 2.89
C SER A 25 -2.96 -13.39 2.41
N SER A 26 -2.47 -14.26 1.88
CA SER A 26 -1.91 -15.50 1.59
C SER A 26 -2.71 -16.70 1.34
N GLN A 27 -2.62 -17.74 0.79
CA GLN A 27 -2.10 -18.78 0.18
C GLN A 27 -2.76 -20.13 0.14
N ASP A 28 -2.58 -21.09 -0.39
CA ASP A 28 -2.10 -22.25 -0.93
C ASP A 28 -2.99 -23.51 -1.05
N GLU A 29 -2.77 -24.46 -1.69
CA GLU A 29 -2.73 -25.56 -2.59
C GLU A 29 -3.79 -26.68 -2.43
N SER A 30 -4.08 -27.59 -3.21
CA SER A 30 -3.67 -28.34 -4.36
C SER A 30 -4.82 -29.09 -5.03
N SER A 31 -4.81 -29.34 -6.26
CA SER A 31 -4.79 -30.58 -7.05
C SER A 31 -5.29 -30.39 -8.48
N THR A 32 -4.44 -30.79 -9.31
CA THR A 32 -4.42 -30.96 -10.77
C THR A 32 -5.72 -30.94 -11.56
N LYS A 33 -5.92 -29.87 -12.37
CA LYS A 33 -6.36 -29.94 -13.77
C LYS A 33 -5.73 -28.81 -14.57
N LYS A 34 -5.10 -29.14 -15.73
CA LYS A 34 -4.40 -28.20 -16.62
C LYS A 34 -5.32 -27.05 -17.05
N VAL A 35 -5.08 -25.86 -16.50
CA VAL A 35 -5.65 -24.61 -16.99
C VAL A 35 -4.90 -24.18 -18.25
N LYS A 36 -5.61 -23.80 -19.31
CA LYS A 36 -5.01 -23.24 -20.53
C LYS A 36 -4.26 -21.96 -20.18
N LYS A 37 -2.98 -21.87 -20.58
CA LYS A 37 -2.11 -20.69 -20.41
C LYS A 37 -2.83 -19.40 -20.79
N GLN A 38 -2.91 -18.48 -19.86
CA GLN A 38 -3.34 -17.11 -20.14
C GLN A 38 -2.24 -16.43 -20.98
N GLY A 39 -2.63 -15.62 -21.95
CA GLY A 39 -1.64 -14.89 -22.77
C GLY A 39 -0.77 -13.97 -21.89
N LYS A 40 0.53 -14.12 -21.98
CA LYS A 40 1.53 -13.27 -21.32
C LYS A 40 1.89 -12.09 -22.20
N ILE A 41 2.36 -11.00 -21.61
CA ILE A 41 3.01 -9.92 -22.35
C ILE A 41 4.28 -10.48 -23.02
N LYS A 42 4.54 -10.12 -24.26
CA LYS A 42 5.77 -10.57 -24.93
C LYS A 42 6.99 -10.02 -24.19
N LYS A 43 7.93 -10.90 -23.81
CA LYS A 43 9.24 -10.47 -23.32
C LYS A 43 9.92 -9.63 -24.39
N ALA A 44 10.37 -8.43 -24.07
CA ALA A 44 11.35 -7.74 -24.88
C ALA A 44 12.66 -8.56 -24.85
N GLU A 45 13.27 -8.82 -25.98
CA GLU A 45 14.63 -9.39 -26.03
C GLU A 45 15.58 -8.31 -25.52
N SER A 46 15.97 -8.39 -24.23
CA SER A 46 16.97 -7.50 -23.65
C SER A 46 18.37 -7.93 -24.12
N SER A 47 19.06 -7.03 -24.79
CA SER A 47 20.49 -7.17 -25.11
C SER A 47 21.42 -6.80 -23.96
N ASP A 48 20.88 -6.40 -22.80
CA ASP A 48 21.65 -5.95 -21.65
C ASP A 48 21.63 -7.02 -20.56
N GLY A 49 22.80 -7.41 -20.11
CA GLY A 49 22.97 -8.55 -19.22
C GLY A 49 22.43 -8.26 -17.82
N ASP A 50 21.49 -9.03 -17.42
CA ASP A 50 21.21 -9.50 -16.04
C ASP A 50 20.84 -8.51 -14.92
N LYS A 51 20.54 -7.22 -15.21
CA LYS A 51 20.02 -6.31 -14.16
C LYS A 51 18.50 -6.29 -14.03
N HIS A 52 17.78 -6.94 -14.92
CA HIS A 52 16.32 -6.96 -14.89
C HIS A 52 15.76 -7.99 -13.90
N LEU A 53 14.70 -7.58 -13.19
CA LEU A 53 13.94 -8.49 -12.33
C LEU A 53 13.43 -9.69 -13.14
N ARG A 54 13.64 -10.89 -12.61
CA ARG A 54 13.14 -12.14 -13.23
C ARG A 54 12.49 -13.01 -12.16
N ASP A 55 11.22 -13.29 -12.32
CA ASP A 55 10.49 -14.23 -11.49
C ASP A 55 10.50 -15.63 -12.11
N LYS A 56 10.26 -16.63 -11.30
CA LYS A 56 10.17 -18.03 -11.73
C LYS A 56 8.73 -18.39 -12.09
N ASP A 57 8.42 -18.44 -13.38
CA ASP A 57 7.11 -18.87 -13.87
C ASP A 57 6.70 -20.25 -13.34
N GLU A 58 7.65 -21.17 -13.21
CA GLU A 58 7.40 -22.55 -12.76
C GLU A 58 6.84 -22.61 -11.34
N LEU A 59 7.13 -21.61 -10.50
CA LEU A 59 6.65 -21.55 -9.13
C LEU A 59 5.12 -21.52 -9.04
N TYR A 60 4.47 -20.92 -10.03
CA TYR A 60 3.01 -20.79 -10.12
C TYR A 60 2.34 -21.98 -10.82
N GLU A 61 3.11 -22.90 -11.41
CA GLU A 61 2.58 -24.08 -12.09
C GLU A 61 2.56 -25.33 -11.17
N VAL A 62 3.24 -25.25 -10.01
CA VAL A 62 3.38 -26.39 -9.09
C VAL A 62 2.06 -26.74 -8.41
N TYR A 63 1.24 -25.72 -8.17
CA TYR A 63 0.02 -25.83 -7.36
C TYR A 63 -1.18 -25.21 -8.06
N ASP A 64 -2.36 -25.85 -7.94
CA ASP A 64 -3.61 -25.26 -8.41
C ASP A 64 -4.17 -24.32 -7.33
N ASP A 65 -4.24 -23.03 -7.62
CA ASP A 65 -4.79 -21.99 -6.76
C ASP A 65 -6.16 -21.47 -7.21
N SER A 66 -6.79 -22.19 -8.14
CA SER A 66 -8.07 -21.77 -8.74
C SER A 66 -9.29 -21.96 -7.83
N GLY A 67 -9.19 -22.82 -6.82
CA GLY A 67 -10.29 -23.16 -5.91
C GLY A 67 -10.11 -22.60 -4.50
N ILE A 68 -10.82 -23.20 -3.54
CA ILE A 68 -10.70 -22.93 -2.10
C ILE A 68 -10.01 -24.12 -1.43
N VAL A 69 -9.08 -23.81 -0.50
CA VAL A 69 -8.52 -24.80 0.43
C VAL A 69 -9.17 -24.61 1.78
N THR A 70 -9.60 -25.68 2.41
CA THR A 70 -10.06 -25.63 3.80
C THR A 70 -8.85 -25.76 4.73
N MET A 71 -8.80 -24.93 5.76
CA MET A 71 -7.80 -25.00 6.82
C MET A 71 -8.46 -25.20 8.17
N TYR A 72 -8.01 -26.22 8.88
CA TYR A 72 -8.39 -26.49 10.25
C TYR A 72 -7.28 -26.02 11.18
N LEU A 73 -7.61 -25.13 12.11
CA LEU A 73 -6.67 -24.52 13.04
C LEU A 73 -7.16 -24.77 14.48
N THR A 74 -6.52 -25.70 15.18
CA THR A 74 -6.74 -25.87 16.60
C THR A 74 -5.77 -24.99 17.38
N VAL A 75 -6.26 -24.12 18.25
CA VAL A 75 -5.45 -23.20 19.06
C VAL A 75 -5.45 -23.60 20.53
N SER A 76 -4.29 -23.46 21.18
CA SER A 76 -4.10 -23.79 22.60
C SER A 76 -3.11 -22.84 23.26
N ARG A 77 -3.12 -22.76 24.60
CA ARG A 77 -2.09 -22.03 25.34
C ARG A 77 -0.75 -22.75 25.25
N GLY A 78 0.30 -21.99 25.11
CA GLY A 78 1.67 -22.46 25.21
C GLY A 78 2.34 -22.04 26.52
N ASN A 79 3.42 -21.27 26.42
CA ASN A 79 4.21 -20.82 27.55
C ASN A 79 4.63 -19.34 27.42
N SER A 80 4.93 -18.72 28.56
CA SER A 80 5.29 -17.29 28.63
C SER A 80 6.66 -16.98 28.02
N SER A 81 7.58 -17.94 27.96
CA SER A 81 8.89 -17.72 27.36
C SER A 81 8.84 -17.57 25.82
N GLU A 82 7.79 -18.12 25.20
CA GLU A 82 7.49 -17.97 23.77
C GLU A 82 6.37 -16.93 23.51
N ASN A 83 5.87 -16.23 24.54
CA ASN A 83 4.74 -15.32 24.48
C ASN A 83 3.48 -15.98 23.88
N THR A 84 3.24 -17.27 24.25
CA THR A 84 2.15 -18.09 23.71
C THR A 84 1.16 -18.57 24.79
N ASP A 85 1.28 -18.08 26.02
CA ASP A 85 0.43 -18.42 27.17
C ASP A 85 -0.89 -17.64 27.23
N HIS A 86 -1.28 -17.03 26.13
CA HIS A 86 -2.49 -16.23 25.99
C HIS A 86 -3.70 -17.05 25.54
N SER A 87 -4.90 -16.50 25.74
CA SER A 87 -6.12 -17.07 25.17
C SER A 87 -6.39 -16.57 23.75
N TRP A 88 -7.23 -17.32 23.04
CA TRP A 88 -7.72 -16.91 21.73
C TRP A 88 -8.51 -15.59 21.81
N ALA A 89 -9.29 -15.43 22.88
CA ALA A 89 -10.02 -14.19 23.15
C ALA A 89 -9.08 -13.00 23.36
N GLU A 90 -7.98 -13.19 24.13
CA GLU A 90 -6.99 -12.11 24.36
C GLU A 90 -6.33 -11.66 23.07
N ILE A 91 -5.83 -12.58 22.22
CA ILE A 91 -5.17 -12.15 20.98
C ILE A 91 -6.12 -11.46 19.99
N ASN A 92 -7.42 -11.74 20.07
CA ASN A 92 -8.44 -11.10 19.24
C ASN A 92 -8.97 -9.78 19.84
N ALA A 93 -8.70 -9.50 21.13
CA ALA A 93 -9.17 -8.29 21.79
C ALA A 93 -8.34 -7.05 21.46
N TYR A 94 -7.03 -7.22 21.21
CA TYR A 94 -6.08 -6.11 21.11
C TYR A 94 -5.65 -5.85 19.66
N SER A 95 -5.53 -4.55 19.32
CA SER A 95 -4.93 -4.06 18.09
C SER A 95 -3.41 -3.87 18.25
N VAL A 96 -2.72 -3.57 17.17
CA VAL A 96 -1.29 -3.21 17.24
C VAL A 96 -1.04 -1.95 18.06
N TYR A 97 -1.99 -1.03 18.06
CA TYR A 97 -1.91 0.22 18.83
C TYR A 97 -2.03 -0.04 20.33
N ASP A 98 -2.96 -0.93 20.73
CA ASP A 98 -3.09 -1.35 22.14
C ASP A 98 -1.79 -1.99 22.65
N TYR A 99 -1.12 -2.84 21.83
CA TYR A 99 0.18 -3.41 22.19
C TYR A 99 1.28 -2.35 22.31
N ALA A 100 1.27 -1.33 21.45
CA ALA A 100 2.21 -0.22 21.52
C ALA A 100 2.00 0.59 22.82
N ASP A 101 0.77 0.91 23.17
CA ASP A 101 0.42 1.64 24.39
C ASP A 101 0.78 0.85 25.66
N MET A 102 0.59 -0.47 25.64
CA MET A 102 0.98 -1.36 26.73
C MET A 102 2.51 -1.57 26.81
N GLY A 103 3.26 -1.20 25.78
CA GLY A 103 4.72 -1.43 25.70
C GLY A 103 5.10 -2.92 25.62
N VAL A 104 4.24 -3.78 25.05
CA VAL A 104 4.45 -5.22 24.95
C VAL A 104 4.45 -5.70 23.49
N THR A 105 5.07 -6.84 23.23
CA THR A 105 4.98 -7.50 21.92
C THR A 105 3.63 -8.15 21.74
N ARG A 106 3.17 -8.27 20.48
CA ARG A 106 1.90 -8.92 20.15
C ARG A 106 1.82 -10.32 20.75
N TYR A 107 0.73 -10.59 21.43
CA TYR A 107 0.42 -11.89 22.02
C TYR A 107 0.24 -12.96 20.95
N GLN A 108 0.62 -14.18 21.28
CA GLN A 108 0.49 -15.35 20.41
C GLN A 108 -0.20 -16.49 21.16
N VAL A 109 -0.66 -17.47 20.42
CA VAL A 109 -1.11 -18.78 20.93
C VAL A 109 -0.38 -19.89 20.16
N MET A 110 -0.38 -21.08 20.70
CA MET A 110 0.03 -22.27 19.96
C MET A 110 -1.05 -22.67 18.98
N GLY A 111 -0.67 -23.21 17.81
CA GLY A 111 -1.58 -23.67 16.77
C GLY A 111 -1.20 -25.04 16.23
N LEU A 112 -2.19 -25.87 15.94
CA LEU A 112 -2.09 -27.03 15.07
C LEU A 112 -2.81 -26.69 13.76
N LEU A 113 -2.04 -26.42 12.70
CA LEU A 113 -2.58 -26.15 11.39
C LEU A 113 -2.62 -27.46 10.59
N GLN A 114 -3.79 -27.75 10.03
CA GLN A 114 -4.08 -28.95 9.24
C GLN A 114 -4.87 -28.55 7.98
N PRO A 115 -4.20 -28.35 6.83
CA PRO A 115 -4.91 -28.16 5.57
C PRO A 115 -5.71 -29.41 5.15
N GLY A 116 -6.83 -29.17 4.48
CA GLY A 116 -7.71 -30.25 4.07
C GLY A 116 -8.79 -29.77 3.08
N ASP A 117 -9.89 -30.48 3.09
CA ASP A 117 -11.08 -30.18 2.31
C ASP A 117 -12.32 -30.09 3.22
N VAL A 118 -13.52 -30.17 2.65
CA VAL A 118 -14.77 -30.08 3.40
C VAL A 118 -15.02 -31.25 4.36
N ASP A 119 -14.35 -32.38 4.13
CA ASP A 119 -14.49 -33.61 4.92
C ASP A 119 -13.46 -33.69 6.08
N GLY A 120 -12.46 -32.79 6.10
CA GLY A 120 -11.45 -32.72 7.16
C GLY A 120 -10.01 -32.62 6.65
N PRO A 121 -8.99 -32.75 7.55
CA PRO A 121 -7.59 -32.74 7.18
C PRO A 121 -7.23 -33.86 6.19
N VAL A 122 -6.41 -33.55 5.18
CA VAL A 122 -6.04 -34.50 4.11
C VAL A 122 -4.67 -35.13 4.34
N ALA A 123 -4.57 -36.42 4.10
CA ALA A 123 -3.33 -37.18 4.24
C ALA A 123 -2.22 -36.66 3.31
N GLY A 124 -1.04 -36.45 3.88
CA GLY A 124 0.13 -35.92 3.18
C GLY A 124 0.32 -34.41 3.33
N GLU A 125 -0.70 -33.69 3.81
CA GLU A 125 -0.59 -32.29 4.16
C GLU A 125 0.09 -32.11 5.54
N VAL A 126 0.61 -30.90 5.78
CA VAL A 126 1.25 -30.54 7.05
C VAL A 126 0.30 -30.72 8.23
N GLY A 127 0.76 -31.31 9.32
CA GLY A 127 -0.05 -31.53 10.53
C GLY A 127 -1.03 -32.71 10.45
N TYR A 128 -1.19 -33.39 9.31
CA TYR A 128 -2.09 -34.54 9.23
C TYR A 128 -1.73 -35.64 10.23
N GLY A 129 -2.70 -36.04 11.05
CA GLY A 129 -2.50 -37.06 12.08
C GLY A 129 -1.66 -36.60 13.29
N GLU A 130 -1.27 -35.31 13.34
CA GLU A 130 -0.65 -34.73 14.54
C GLU A 130 -1.72 -34.28 15.55
N GLU A 131 -1.40 -34.36 16.84
CA GLU A 131 -2.21 -33.85 17.94
C GLU A 131 -1.52 -32.67 18.64
N ALA A 132 -0.19 -32.57 18.50
CA ALA A 132 0.62 -31.53 19.11
C ALA A 132 0.72 -30.30 18.19
N PRO A 133 0.75 -29.07 18.77
CA PRO A 133 0.90 -27.84 17.98
C PRO A 133 2.13 -27.85 17.08
N ASN A 134 1.94 -27.48 15.82
CA ASN A 134 2.97 -27.36 14.81
C ASN A 134 3.31 -25.90 14.43
N ALA A 135 2.58 -24.92 15.01
CA ALA A 135 2.70 -23.51 14.68
C ALA A 135 2.53 -22.60 15.89
N THR A 136 2.85 -21.33 15.72
CA THR A 136 2.35 -20.21 16.53
C THR A 136 1.38 -19.37 15.72
N VAL A 137 0.42 -18.73 16.36
CA VAL A 137 -0.62 -17.92 15.74
C VAL A 137 -0.72 -16.56 16.42
N GLN A 138 -0.79 -15.50 15.65
CA GLN A 138 -1.02 -14.14 16.13
C GLN A 138 -1.93 -13.36 15.19
N VAL A 139 -2.61 -12.34 15.71
CA VAL A 139 -3.30 -11.34 14.89
C VAL A 139 -2.27 -10.50 14.14
N ARG A 140 -2.55 -10.17 12.87
CA ARG A 140 -1.65 -9.39 12.02
C ARG A 140 -2.34 -8.16 11.41
N GLY A 141 -1.53 -7.32 10.76
CA GLY A 141 -1.94 -6.04 10.18
C GLY A 141 -1.69 -4.89 11.13
N GLN A 142 -1.78 -3.68 10.63
CA GLN A 142 -1.79 -2.46 11.44
C GLN A 142 -3.25 -2.03 11.68
N THR A 143 -3.80 -1.19 10.82
CA THR A 143 -5.20 -0.73 10.93
C THR A 143 -6.20 -1.90 10.93
N SER A 144 -5.98 -2.91 10.09
CA SER A 144 -6.85 -4.11 10.06
C SER A 144 -6.86 -4.93 11.36
N SER A 145 -5.89 -4.70 12.27
CA SER A 145 -5.93 -5.30 13.61
C SER A 145 -7.06 -4.76 14.50
N MET A 146 -7.64 -3.60 14.16
CA MET A 146 -8.81 -3.03 14.84
C MET A 146 -10.15 -3.66 14.38
N ASN A 147 -10.17 -4.34 13.24
CA ASN A 147 -11.39 -4.93 12.69
C ASN A 147 -11.99 -5.99 13.62
N SER A 148 -13.30 -6.18 13.57
CA SER A 148 -14.01 -7.23 14.33
C SER A 148 -13.60 -8.63 13.85
N GLN A 149 -13.47 -8.84 12.55
CA GLN A 149 -12.87 -10.05 11.98
C GLN A 149 -11.38 -9.82 11.74
N LYS A 150 -10.54 -10.62 12.39
CA LYS A 150 -9.09 -10.42 12.39
C LYS A 150 -8.41 -11.10 11.21
N ASN A 151 -7.24 -10.58 10.87
CA ASN A 151 -6.26 -11.26 10.04
C ASN A 151 -5.29 -12.05 10.93
N TYR A 152 -4.84 -13.22 10.48
CA TYR A 152 -3.95 -14.08 11.25
C TYR A 152 -2.63 -14.32 10.53
N LYS A 153 -1.54 -14.44 11.30
CA LYS A 153 -0.28 -15.03 10.88
C LYS A 153 -0.12 -16.37 11.59
N VAL A 154 -0.07 -17.45 10.84
CA VAL A 154 0.27 -18.79 11.32
C VAL A 154 1.71 -19.08 10.92
N GLU A 155 2.60 -19.28 11.88
CA GLU A 155 4.01 -19.56 11.62
C GLU A 155 4.38 -20.97 12.04
N LEU A 156 4.60 -21.85 11.06
CA LEU A 156 5.00 -23.24 11.29
C LEU A 156 6.35 -23.28 12.01
N LYS A 157 6.44 -24.06 13.09
CA LYS A 157 7.66 -24.23 13.88
C LYS A 157 8.76 -24.88 13.05
N LYS A 158 10.01 -24.52 13.33
CA LYS A 158 11.17 -25.13 12.66
C LYS A 158 11.17 -26.65 12.86
N GLY A 159 11.24 -27.40 11.76
CA GLY A 159 11.21 -28.87 11.78
C GLY A 159 9.81 -29.50 11.72
N LYS A 160 8.74 -28.69 11.70
CA LYS A 160 7.35 -29.14 11.59
C LYS A 160 6.79 -29.11 10.15
N GLY A 161 7.70 -29.08 9.18
CA GLY A 161 7.33 -29.04 7.77
C GLY A 161 7.11 -27.62 7.24
N THR A 162 6.56 -27.57 6.05
CA THR A 162 6.14 -26.35 5.35
C THR A 162 4.83 -26.65 4.64
N TRP A 163 4.00 -25.66 4.51
CA TRP A 163 2.89 -25.76 3.63
C TRP A 163 3.25 -25.07 2.33
N ARG A 164 3.26 -25.80 1.21
CA ARG A 164 3.66 -25.33 -0.12
C ARG A 164 4.94 -24.51 -0.09
N GLN A 165 5.96 -25.05 0.57
CA GLN A 165 7.29 -24.46 0.75
C GLN A 165 7.29 -23.15 1.58
N GLN A 166 6.24 -22.87 2.34
CA GLN A 166 6.15 -21.70 3.20
C GLN A 166 6.00 -22.12 4.65
N ARG A 167 6.63 -21.34 5.54
CA ARG A 167 6.46 -21.48 6.99
C ARG A 167 5.57 -20.40 7.57
N ALA A 168 5.62 -19.20 7.03
CA ALA A 168 4.77 -18.10 7.43
C ALA A 168 3.54 -18.05 6.52
N ILE A 169 2.40 -18.31 7.09
CA ILE A 169 1.10 -18.36 6.42
C ILE A 169 0.27 -17.22 6.99
N ALA A 170 0.00 -16.26 6.16
CA ALA A 170 -0.77 -15.12 6.58
C ALA A 170 -2.18 -15.20 5.99
N LEU A 171 -3.20 -15.13 6.78
CA LEU A 171 -4.61 -15.27 6.43
C LEU A 171 -5.30 -13.92 6.61
N ASN A 172 -5.86 -13.38 5.53
CA ASN A 172 -6.53 -12.08 5.58
C ASN A 172 -7.98 -12.16 5.23
N LYS A 173 -8.73 -11.42 6.00
CA LYS A 173 -10.18 -11.36 5.96
C LYS A 173 -10.71 -10.35 4.95
N HIS A 174 -9.90 -9.34 4.55
CA HIS A 174 -10.33 -8.23 3.70
C HIS A 174 -11.69 -7.62 4.10
N MET A 175 -11.91 -7.43 5.39
CA MET A 175 -13.20 -7.03 5.94
C MET A 175 -13.74 -5.72 5.34
N GLY A 176 -12.85 -4.77 5.00
CA GLY A 176 -13.22 -3.49 4.37
C GLY A 176 -13.48 -3.56 2.86
N GLU A 177 -13.23 -4.71 2.21
CA GLU A 177 -13.40 -4.90 0.77
C GLU A 177 -14.69 -5.65 0.45
N GLY A 178 -15.55 -5.07 -0.40
CA GLY A 178 -16.83 -5.68 -0.77
C GLY A 178 -16.69 -6.97 -1.60
N MET A 179 -15.66 -7.06 -2.45
CA MET A 179 -15.49 -8.17 -3.38
C MET A 179 -14.72 -9.36 -2.80
N ARG A 180 -13.92 -9.16 -1.75
CA ARG A 180 -13.10 -10.18 -1.08
C ARG A 180 -12.02 -10.86 -1.95
N PHE A 181 -11.82 -10.44 -3.20
CA PHE A 181 -10.89 -11.09 -4.13
C PHE A 181 -9.88 -10.16 -4.83
N ARG A 182 -9.94 -8.83 -4.63
CA ARG A 182 -9.07 -7.89 -5.38
C ARG A 182 -7.59 -8.17 -5.19
N ASN A 183 -7.15 -8.43 -3.97
CA ASN A 183 -5.76 -8.71 -3.70
C ASN A 183 -5.27 -9.98 -4.43
N LYS A 184 -6.06 -11.06 -4.44
CA LYS A 184 -5.74 -12.24 -5.25
C LYS A 184 -5.73 -11.91 -6.74
N MET A 185 -6.73 -11.17 -7.24
CA MET A 185 -6.82 -10.79 -8.65
C MET A 185 -5.58 -9.98 -9.08
N ALA A 186 -5.07 -9.08 -8.23
CA ALA A 186 -3.85 -8.33 -8.51
C ALA A 186 -2.66 -9.26 -8.74
N TYR A 187 -2.38 -10.17 -7.81
CA TYR A 187 -1.24 -11.07 -7.95
C TYR A 187 -1.40 -12.06 -9.11
N ASP A 188 -2.60 -12.53 -9.39
CA ASP A 188 -2.87 -13.36 -10.56
C ASP A 188 -2.67 -12.60 -11.89
N LEU A 189 -2.89 -11.29 -11.91
CA LEU A 189 -2.53 -10.42 -13.03
C LEU A 189 -1.02 -10.20 -13.11
N ILE A 190 -0.37 -9.89 -11.99
CA ILE A 190 1.08 -9.61 -11.92
C ILE A 190 1.91 -10.80 -12.43
N ARG A 191 1.49 -12.04 -12.17
CA ARG A 191 2.13 -13.25 -12.74
C ARG A 191 2.31 -13.22 -14.27
N GLY A 192 1.49 -12.49 -14.98
CA GLY A 192 1.58 -12.33 -16.44
C GLY A 192 2.41 -11.17 -16.90
N ILE A 193 3.04 -10.42 -15.99
CA ILE A 193 3.86 -9.22 -16.25
C ILE A 193 5.33 -9.56 -15.98
N PRO A 194 6.14 -9.83 -17.02
CA PRO A 194 7.52 -10.32 -16.83
C PRO A 194 8.46 -9.38 -16.07
N GLN A 195 8.10 -8.09 -15.98
CA GLN A 195 8.88 -7.05 -15.31
C GLN A 195 8.56 -6.92 -13.82
N MET A 196 7.59 -7.66 -13.33
CA MET A 196 7.16 -7.64 -11.94
C MET A 196 7.30 -9.04 -11.32
N MET A 197 7.41 -9.10 -10.02
CA MET A 197 7.33 -10.34 -9.25
C MET A 197 5.95 -10.45 -8.62
N GLY A 198 5.22 -11.52 -8.91
CA GLY A 198 3.97 -11.84 -8.24
C GLY A 198 4.21 -12.51 -6.89
N LEU A 199 3.14 -12.63 -6.12
CA LEU A 199 3.10 -13.47 -4.92
C LEU A 199 2.12 -14.63 -5.13
N ARG A 200 2.38 -15.77 -4.51
CA ARG A 200 1.42 -16.89 -4.52
C ARG A 200 0.24 -16.58 -3.63
N THR A 201 -0.96 -16.82 -4.13
CA THR A 201 -2.22 -16.50 -3.43
C THR A 201 -3.20 -17.65 -3.49
N GLN A 202 -4.07 -17.79 -2.47
CA GLN A 202 -5.10 -18.81 -2.41
C GLN A 202 -6.34 -18.34 -1.64
N PHE A 203 -7.53 -18.72 -2.05
CA PHE A 203 -8.70 -18.62 -1.18
C PHE A 203 -8.70 -19.75 -0.14
N VAL A 204 -8.98 -19.38 1.09
CA VAL A 204 -9.00 -20.31 2.22
C VAL A 204 -10.32 -20.20 2.97
N HIS A 205 -10.96 -21.34 3.22
CA HIS A 205 -12.04 -21.46 4.19
C HIS A 205 -11.43 -21.87 5.54
N LEU A 206 -11.46 -20.99 6.53
CA LEU A 206 -10.84 -21.22 7.81
C LEU A 206 -11.84 -21.71 8.86
N TRP A 207 -11.50 -22.83 9.51
CA TRP A 207 -12.17 -23.35 10.67
C TRP A 207 -11.25 -23.29 11.88
N VAL A 208 -11.75 -22.82 13.03
CA VAL A 208 -10.95 -22.66 14.25
C VAL A 208 -11.58 -23.46 15.39
N CYS A 209 -10.76 -24.26 16.09
CA CYS A 209 -11.12 -24.93 17.31
C CYS A 209 -10.33 -24.29 18.48
N ASP A 210 -11.01 -23.57 19.36
CA ASP A 210 -10.39 -22.90 20.50
C ASP A 210 -10.31 -23.82 21.72
N GLN A 211 -9.09 -24.21 22.09
CA GLN A 211 -8.77 -24.98 23.28
C GLN A 211 -7.97 -24.15 24.30
N THR A 212 -7.92 -22.82 24.16
CA THR A 212 -7.11 -21.97 25.04
C THR A 212 -7.71 -21.79 26.44
N GLU A 213 -9.03 -21.90 26.60
CA GLU A 213 -9.72 -21.72 27.87
C GLU A 213 -10.31 -23.04 28.42
N LYS A 214 -10.83 -23.88 27.51
CA LYS A 214 -11.50 -25.14 27.85
C LYS A 214 -11.17 -26.20 26.82
N SER A 215 -11.20 -27.46 27.20
CA SER A 215 -11.20 -28.55 26.24
C SER A 215 -12.41 -28.41 25.33
N ASN A 216 -12.17 -28.25 24.02
CA ASN A 216 -13.16 -28.09 22.98
C ASN A 216 -12.72 -28.89 21.76
N ASP A 217 -13.63 -29.62 21.14
CA ASP A 217 -13.36 -30.40 19.93
C ASP A 217 -14.23 -29.89 18.74
N THR A 218 -14.89 -28.74 18.94
CA THR A 218 -15.79 -28.17 17.93
C THR A 218 -15.07 -27.09 17.13
N PHE A 219 -15.05 -27.22 15.83
CA PHE A 219 -14.59 -26.19 14.92
C PHE A 219 -15.70 -25.17 14.63
N GLU A 220 -15.37 -23.90 14.77
CA GLU A 220 -16.21 -22.77 14.40
C GLU A 220 -15.81 -22.27 13.01
N ASP A 221 -16.79 -21.88 12.21
CA ASP A 221 -16.58 -21.34 10.86
C ASP A 221 -16.11 -19.87 10.96
N TYR A 222 -14.92 -19.60 10.46
CA TYR A 222 -14.33 -18.25 10.36
C TYR A 222 -14.47 -17.66 8.95
N GLY A 223 -15.07 -18.40 8.00
CA GLY A 223 -15.41 -17.97 6.65
C GLY A 223 -14.23 -17.84 5.71
N LEU A 224 -14.39 -16.96 4.72
CA LEU A 224 -13.45 -16.76 3.63
C LEU A 224 -12.25 -15.91 4.06
N PHE A 225 -11.06 -16.40 3.75
CA PHE A 225 -9.80 -15.67 3.81
C PHE A 225 -9.09 -15.73 2.45
N THR A 226 -8.26 -14.73 2.20
CA THR A 226 -7.24 -14.84 1.16
C THR A 226 -5.88 -14.98 1.84
N GLN A 227 -5.11 -16.01 1.52
CA GLN A 227 -3.74 -16.08 1.93
C GLN A 227 -2.84 -15.46 0.85
N VAL A 228 -1.79 -14.66 1.12
CA VAL A 228 -0.73 -14.17 0.21
C VAL A 228 0.64 -14.52 0.76
N GLU A 229 1.54 -14.97 -0.05
CA GLU A 229 2.90 -15.29 0.31
C GLU A 229 3.59 -14.14 1.05
N GLN A 230 4.24 -14.45 2.17
CA GLN A 230 4.98 -13.45 2.93
C GLN A 230 6.36 -13.24 2.33
N LEU A 231 6.64 -12.01 1.87
CA LEU A 231 7.97 -11.62 1.41
C LEU A 231 8.98 -11.73 2.56
N ASN A 232 9.87 -12.71 2.43
CA ASN A 232 10.96 -13.01 3.36
C ASN A 232 12.06 -13.79 2.64
N LYS A 233 13.11 -14.17 3.34
CA LYS A 233 14.24 -14.94 2.76
C LYS A 233 13.81 -16.26 2.08
N THR A 234 12.74 -16.89 2.55
CA THR A 234 12.21 -18.13 1.95
C THR A 234 11.49 -17.83 0.63
N ALA A 235 10.67 -16.79 0.59
CA ALA A 235 9.99 -16.34 -0.63
C ALA A 235 11.01 -15.88 -1.68
N LEU A 236 11.97 -15.03 -1.33
CA LEU A 236 13.03 -14.60 -2.26
C LEU A 236 13.74 -15.81 -2.90
N LYS A 237 14.10 -16.82 -2.09
CA LYS A 237 14.71 -18.06 -2.60
C LYS A 237 13.78 -18.82 -3.55
N ALA A 238 12.49 -18.92 -3.23
CA ALA A 238 11.51 -19.63 -4.06
C ALA A 238 11.36 -18.94 -5.44
N HIS A 239 11.33 -17.62 -5.46
CA HIS A 239 11.29 -16.80 -6.67
C HIS A 239 12.64 -16.71 -7.42
N GLY A 240 13.70 -17.32 -6.90
CA GLY A 240 15.03 -17.34 -7.53
C GLY A 240 15.86 -16.08 -7.30
N LEU A 241 15.43 -15.26 -6.35
CA LEU A 241 16.13 -14.06 -5.94
C LEU A 241 17.17 -14.34 -4.86
N ASP A 242 18.11 -13.42 -4.64
CA ASP A 242 19.09 -13.53 -3.56
C ASP A 242 18.41 -13.37 -2.20
N LYS A 243 18.26 -14.48 -1.48
CA LYS A 243 17.64 -14.51 -0.15
C LYS A 243 18.42 -13.76 0.93
N ASN A 244 19.69 -13.41 0.68
CA ASN A 244 20.53 -12.67 1.61
C ASN A 244 20.57 -11.18 1.28
N GLY A 245 19.95 -10.76 0.16
CA GLY A 245 19.87 -9.38 -0.27
C GLY A 245 19.14 -8.47 0.73
N HIS A 246 19.23 -7.19 0.48
CA HIS A 246 18.47 -6.18 1.22
C HIS A 246 16.99 -6.32 0.86
N LEU A 247 16.14 -6.31 1.85
CA LEU A 247 14.69 -6.33 1.69
C LEU A 247 14.07 -5.45 2.77
N TYR A 248 13.44 -4.35 2.37
CA TYR A 248 12.75 -3.43 3.25
C TYR A 248 11.27 -3.36 2.88
N LYS A 249 10.38 -3.57 3.84
CA LYS A 249 8.96 -3.23 3.64
C LYS A 249 8.79 -1.73 3.83
N VAL A 250 8.21 -1.07 2.85
CA VAL A 250 7.93 0.36 2.91
C VAL A 250 6.66 0.60 3.73
N ASN A 251 6.83 1.21 4.90
CA ASN A 251 5.72 1.57 5.79
C ASN A 251 5.23 3.00 5.54
N SER A 252 6.15 3.98 5.47
CA SER A 252 5.90 5.37 5.07
C SER A 252 7.23 6.00 4.64
N PHE A 253 7.51 6.01 3.32
CA PHE A 253 8.81 6.44 2.82
C PHE A 253 8.72 7.06 1.43
N ASP A 254 9.04 8.34 1.33
CA ASP A 254 9.00 9.15 0.10
C ASP A 254 10.35 9.27 -0.62
N PHE A 255 11.33 8.44 -0.27
CA PHE A 255 12.71 8.46 -0.78
C PHE A 255 13.51 9.74 -0.46
N HIS A 256 13.06 10.53 0.49
CA HIS A 256 13.88 11.63 0.98
C HIS A 256 15.03 11.12 1.86
N ARG A 257 16.18 11.82 1.83
CA ARG A 257 17.37 11.46 2.60
C ARG A 257 17.24 11.94 4.07
N TYR A 258 16.44 11.26 4.87
CA TYR A 258 16.25 11.55 6.30
C TYR A 258 17.54 11.22 7.09
N GLU A 259 18.53 12.13 7.08
CA GLU A 259 19.85 11.90 7.68
C GLU A 259 19.81 11.60 9.17
N ASP A 260 18.82 12.12 9.89
CA ASP A 260 18.63 11.87 11.32
C ASP A 260 18.06 10.48 11.62
N THR A 261 17.41 9.84 10.66
CA THR A 261 16.70 8.55 10.84
C THR A 261 17.38 7.42 10.05
N ILE A 262 17.77 7.67 8.79
CA ILE A 262 18.40 6.66 7.93
C ILE A 262 19.91 6.75 8.10
N LYS A 263 20.44 5.97 9.04
CA LYS A 263 21.84 5.88 9.43
C LYS A 263 22.36 4.46 9.28
N LEU A 264 23.68 4.28 9.31
CA LEU A 264 24.27 2.95 9.42
C LEU A 264 23.87 2.29 10.74
N ALA A 265 23.74 0.97 10.75
CA ALA A 265 23.32 0.22 11.94
C ALA A 265 24.33 0.31 13.11
N ASP A 266 25.58 0.65 12.84
CA ASP A 266 26.65 0.86 13.82
C ASP A 266 26.86 2.35 14.19
N ASP A 267 26.08 3.26 13.63
CA ASP A 267 26.11 4.68 14.02
C ASP A 267 25.61 4.83 15.48
N PRO A 268 26.32 5.59 16.36
CA PRO A 268 25.89 5.77 17.75
C PRO A 268 24.49 6.37 17.93
N ASP A 269 24.04 7.15 16.98
CA ASP A 269 22.71 7.80 17.00
C ASP A 269 21.65 7.01 16.21
N TYR A 270 21.96 5.78 15.74
CA TYR A 270 20.99 4.93 15.05
C TYR A 270 19.88 4.48 15.97
N ASN A 271 18.65 4.68 15.54
CA ASN A 271 17.46 4.19 16.23
C ASN A 271 16.67 3.27 15.30
N GLN A 272 16.74 1.97 15.55
CA GLN A 272 16.07 0.96 14.74
C GLN A 272 14.54 1.17 14.67
N THR A 273 13.90 1.55 15.78
CA THR A 273 12.45 1.79 15.81
C THR A 273 12.04 2.93 14.89
N ASN A 274 12.79 4.03 14.91
CA ASN A 274 12.54 5.17 14.01
C ASN A 274 12.80 4.78 12.54
N PHE A 275 13.87 4.03 12.28
CA PHE A 275 14.18 3.52 10.94
C PHE A 275 13.06 2.60 10.43
N GLU A 276 12.63 1.62 11.24
CA GLU A 276 11.58 0.67 10.88
C GLU A 276 10.18 1.31 10.80
N GLY A 277 9.98 2.46 11.40
CA GLY A 277 8.80 3.29 11.15
C GLY A 277 8.67 3.72 9.68
N MET A 278 9.79 3.84 8.95
CA MET A 278 9.82 4.13 7.52
C MET A 278 10.00 2.86 6.68
N LEU A 279 11.03 2.06 7.00
CA LEU A 279 11.51 0.92 6.24
C LEU A 279 11.74 -0.28 7.16
N GLU A 280 10.76 -1.18 7.25
CA GLU A 280 10.86 -2.37 8.10
C GLU A 280 11.86 -3.38 7.52
N ILE A 281 12.87 -3.75 8.29
CA ILE A 281 13.97 -4.64 7.86
C ILE A 281 13.46 -6.07 7.73
N LYS A 282 13.52 -6.65 6.54
CA LYS A 282 13.15 -8.06 6.25
C LYS A 282 14.32 -8.88 5.70
N GLY A 283 15.38 -8.22 5.23
CA GLY A 283 16.55 -8.81 4.63
C GLY A 283 17.83 -8.57 5.43
N ASP A 284 18.88 -8.13 4.73
CA ASP A 284 20.14 -7.68 5.31
C ASP A 284 19.96 -6.34 6.02
N SER A 285 20.67 -6.11 7.12
CA SER A 285 20.61 -4.91 7.94
C SER A 285 21.78 -3.92 7.72
N ASP A 286 22.64 -4.16 6.76
CA ASP A 286 23.63 -3.17 6.30
C ASP A 286 22.95 -2.12 5.45
N HIS A 287 22.87 -0.90 5.92
CA HIS A 287 22.18 0.21 5.24
C HIS A 287 23.07 0.98 4.27
N THR A 288 24.37 0.61 4.11
CA THR A 288 25.33 1.35 3.26
C THR A 288 24.82 1.54 1.85
N LYS A 289 24.32 0.47 1.21
CA LYS A 289 23.81 0.51 -0.18
C LYS A 289 22.53 1.36 -0.31
N LEU A 290 21.66 1.33 0.70
CA LEU A 290 20.45 2.16 0.75
C LEU A 290 20.85 3.65 0.82
N ILE A 291 21.79 3.98 1.69
CA ILE A 291 22.29 5.34 1.88
C ILE A 291 22.96 5.87 0.59
N GLU A 292 23.83 5.06 -0.05
CA GLU A 292 24.44 5.43 -1.34
C GLU A 292 23.40 5.78 -2.40
N MET A 293 22.35 4.99 -2.53
CA MET A 293 21.27 5.24 -3.47
C MET A 293 20.50 6.50 -3.12
N LEU A 294 20.19 6.70 -1.84
CA LEU A 294 19.45 7.89 -1.39
C LEU A 294 20.26 9.17 -1.53
N ASP A 295 21.56 9.12 -1.24
CA ASP A 295 22.45 10.27 -1.42
C ASP A 295 22.51 10.70 -2.90
N ALA A 296 22.66 9.74 -3.81
CA ALA A 296 22.63 10.03 -5.25
C ALA A 296 21.24 10.52 -5.72
N LEU A 297 20.17 9.92 -5.21
CA LEU A 297 18.80 10.31 -5.56
C LEU A 297 18.42 11.69 -5.03
N ASN A 298 18.97 12.15 -3.90
CA ASN A 298 18.68 13.46 -3.32
C ASN A 298 19.69 14.56 -3.75
N ASP A 299 20.73 14.20 -4.49
CA ASP A 299 21.66 15.16 -5.10
C ASP A 299 21.13 15.67 -6.43
N GLU A 300 20.53 16.86 -6.42
CA GLU A 300 19.97 17.48 -7.64
C GLU A 300 21.03 17.87 -8.68
N SER A 301 22.33 17.84 -8.34
CA SER A 301 23.40 18.07 -9.30
C SER A 301 23.63 16.87 -10.22
N GLN A 302 23.23 15.67 -9.82
CA GLN A 302 23.26 14.46 -10.63
C GLN A 302 22.05 14.38 -11.56
N LYS A 303 22.28 13.97 -12.79
CA LYS A 303 21.19 13.74 -13.74
C LYS A 303 20.38 12.52 -13.29
N ILE A 304 19.07 12.66 -13.24
CA ILE A 304 18.19 11.57 -12.81
C ILE A 304 18.31 10.32 -13.68
N ASP A 305 18.52 10.45 -14.98
CA ASP A 305 18.70 9.31 -15.88
C ASP A 305 19.93 8.47 -15.49
N ASP A 306 21.05 9.12 -15.13
CA ASP A 306 22.27 8.44 -14.67
C ASP A 306 22.05 7.74 -13.30
N VAL A 307 21.27 8.35 -12.41
CA VAL A 307 20.90 7.78 -11.10
C VAL A 307 20.00 6.55 -11.29
N LEU A 308 18.99 6.66 -12.14
CA LEU A 308 18.07 5.54 -12.44
C LEU A 308 18.84 4.37 -13.08
N ASP A 309 19.72 4.64 -14.03
CA ASP A 309 20.52 3.61 -14.70
C ASP A 309 21.49 2.92 -13.72
N THR A 310 22.02 3.64 -12.75
CA THR A 310 22.98 3.09 -11.76
C THR A 310 22.31 2.27 -10.68
N TYR A 311 21.17 2.76 -10.15
CA TYR A 311 20.60 2.24 -8.90
C TYR A 311 19.27 1.54 -9.06
N PHE A 312 18.58 1.60 -10.20
CA PHE A 312 17.26 1.00 -10.36
C PHE A 312 17.15 0.11 -11.58
N ASP A 313 16.32 -0.90 -11.52
CA ASP A 313 15.75 -1.52 -12.71
C ASP A 313 14.59 -0.63 -13.18
N THR A 314 14.89 0.25 -14.14
CA THR A 314 13.90 1.20 -14.67
C THR A 314 12.72 0.50 -15.32
N GLU A 315 12.92 -0.68 -15.94
CA GLU A 315 11.83 -1.48 -16.51
C GLU A 315 10.88 -1.97 -15.42
N ASN A 316 11.39 -2.52 -14.32
CA ASN A 316 10.58 -2.90 -13.16
C ASN A 316 9.83 -1.69 -12.59
N LEU A 317 10.50 -0.56 -12.43
CA LEU A 317 9.93 0.66 -11.85
C LEU A 317 8.75 1.20 -12.68
N VAL A 318 8.89 1.30 -14.01
CA VAL A 318 7.81 1.83 -14.86
C VAL A 318 6.63 0.86 -14.98
N TYR A 319 6.85 -0.47 -15.01
CA TYR A 319 5.76 -1.44 -15.05
C TYR A 319 5.01 -1.52 -13.73
N TRP A 320 5.70 -1.43 -12.59
CA TRP A 320 5.06 -1.33 -11.30
C TRP A 320 4.20 -0.07 -11.20
N MET A 321 4.75 1.09 -11.54
CA MET A 321 4.02 2.36 -11.53
C MET A 321 2.81 2.34 -12.48
N ALA A 322 2.99 1.83 -13.69
CA ALA A 322 1.91 1.70 -14.68
C ALA A 322 0.78 0.77 -14.20
N PHE A 323 1.12 -0.35 -13.52
CA PHE A 323 0.15 -1.26 -12.94
C PHE A 323 -0.69 -0.55 -11.88
N GLN A 324 -0.06 0.13 -10.92
CA GLN A 324 -0.76 0.88 -9.87
C GLN A 324 -1.64 1.99 -10.44
N ILE A 325 -1.14 2.74 -11.44
CA ILE A 325 -1.92 3.80 -12.10
C ILE A 325 -3.16 3.22 -12.80
N LEU A 326 -3.00 2.16 -13.60
CA LEU A 326 -4.11 1.58 -14.36
C LEU A 326 -5.14 0.87 -13.47
N THR A 327 -4.70 0.27 -12.37
CA THR A 327 -5.60 -0.33 -11.39
C THR A 327 -6.19 0.70 -10.41
N GLY A 328 -5.73 1.94 -10.46
CA GLY A 328 -6.22 3.03 -9.60
C GLY A 328 -5.92 2.82 -8.11
N ASN A 329 -4.86 2.06 -7.79
CA ASN A 329 -4.40 1.85 -6.43
C ASN A 329 -3.62 3.08 -5.95
N CYS A 330 -4.30 4.01 -5.27
CA CYS A 330 -3.74 5.29 -4.87
C CYS A 330 -2.83 5.20 -3.64
N ASP A 331 -2.88 4.11 -2.89
CA ASP A 331 -2.18 3.93 -1.61
C ASP A 331 -0.77 3.32 -1.78
N THR A 332 -0.07 3.68 -2.85
CA THR A 332 1.23 3.09 -3.21
C THR A 332 2.35 4.11 -3.45
N GLN A 333 2.06 5.40 -3.29
CA GLN A 333 3.04 6.46 -3.57
C GLN A 333 4.23 6.47 -2.60
N ASN A 334 4.05 5.99 -1.38
CA ASN A 334 5.08 5.96 -0.32
C ASN A 334 4.97 4.78 0.65
N ARG A 335 4.16 3.77 0.31
CA ARG A 335 3.91 2.54 1.10
C ARG A 335 3.46 1.39 0.20
N ASN A 336 3.08 0.28 0.81
CA ASN A 336 2.52 -0.88 0.11
C ASN A 336 3.40 -1.41 -1.02
N CYS A 337 4.71 -1.42 -0.77
CA CYS A 337 5.71 -2.08 -1.60
C CYS A 337 6.90 -2.53 -0.75
N TYR A 338 7.81 -3.28 -1.36
CA TYR A 338 9.11 -3.59 -0.78
C TYR A 338 10.21 -3.07 -1.70
N LEU A 339 11.29 -2.59 -1.10
CA LEU A 339 12.55 -2.34 -1.77
C LEU A 339 13.43 -3.56 -1.62
N TYR A 340 13.87 -4.11 -2.74
CA TYR A 340 14.77 -5.26 -2.78
C TYR A 340 16.04 -4.92 -3.56
N SER A 341 17.21 -5.39 -3.07
CA SER A 341 18.47 -5.33 -3.81
C SER A 341 19.35 -6.54 -3.47
N PRO A 342 19.81 -7.34 -4.45
CA PRO A 342 20.72 -8.46 -4.21
C PRO A 342 22.10 -7.95 -3.75
N LEU A 343 22.86 -8.75 -2.98
CA LEU A 343 24.15 -8.31 -2.43
C LEU A 343 25.19 -7.98 -3.50
N ASN A 344 25.15 -8.65 -4.64
CA ASN A 344 26.15 -8.54 -5.71
C ASN A 344 25.86 -7.44 -6.76
N SER A 345 24.85 -6.62 -6.56
CA SER A 345 24.46 -5.54 -7.47
C SER A 345 24.13 -4.26 -6.69
N LYS A 346 24.21 -3.10 -7.35
CA LYS A 346 23.70 -1.83 -6.81
C LYS A 346 22.23 -1.60 -7.16
N THR A 347 21.64 -2.46 -7.99
CA THR A 347 20.28 -2.28 -8.51
C THR A 347 19.22 -2.54 -7.44
N TRP A 348 18.28 -1.62 -7.35
CA TRP A 348 17.08 -1.72 -6.53
C TRP A 348 15.87 -2.03 -7.39
N TYR A 349 14.99 -2.84 -6.83
CA TYR A 349 13.71 -3.25 -7.41
C TYR A 349 12.58 -2.89 -6.48
N ILE A 350 11.44 -2.53 -7.04
CA ILE A 350 10.19 -2.44 -6.29
C ILE A 350 9.45 -3.78 -6.44
N LEU A 351 9.21 -4.45 -5.32
CA LEU A 351 8.36 -5.63 -5.26
C LEU A 351 6.99 -5.22 -4.72
N ASP A 352 5.98 -5.74 -5.36
CA ASP A 352 4.60 -5.35 -5.14
C ASP A 352 4.03 -5.88 -3.81
N TRP A 353 3.18 -5.08 -3.15
CA TRP A 353 2.53 -5.46 -1.91
C TRP A 353 1.21 -4.71 -1.71
N ASP A 354 0.19 -5.43 -1.22
CA ASP A 354 -1.10 -4.93 -0.74
C ASP A 354 -1.93 -4.17 -1.79
N ASN A 355 -2.57 -4.92 -2.66
CA ASN A 355 -3.35 -4.40 -3.79
C ASN A 355 -4.86 -4.41 -3.56
N ASP A 356 -5.33 -4.50 -2.32
CA ASP A 356 -6.77 -4.51 -2.03
C ASP A 356 -7.45 -3.15 -2.29
N GLY A 357 -6.63 -2.09 -2.42
CA GLY A 357 -7.05 -0.75 -2.85
C GLY A 357 -7.37 -0.61 -4.35
N MET A 358 -7.02 -1.60 -5.19
CA MET A 358 -7.19 -1.50 -6.63
C MET A 358 -8.66 -1.62 -7.08
N LEU A 359 -9.02 -0.93 -8.18
CA LEU A 359 -10.33 -1.05 -8.86
C LEU A 359 -11.53 -0.89 -7.89
N ARG A 360 -11.47 0.12 -7.04
CA ARG A 360 -12.47 0.39 -5.98
C ARG A 360 -13.30 1.65 -6.21
N LYS A 361 -13.21 2.28 -7.37
CA LYS A 361 -13.83 3.59 -7.62
C LYS A 361 -15.32 3.59 -7.31
N LEU A 362 -16.09 2.65 -7.90
CA LEU A 362 -17.52 2.57 -7.63
C LEU A 362 -17.81 2.18 -6.18
N GLU A 363 -17.05 1.23 -5.60
CA GLU A 363 -17.25 0.81 -4.21
C GLU A 363 -17.08 1.97 -3.23
N LEU A 364 -16.04 2.77 -3.40
CA LEU A 364 -15.78 3.93 -2.56
C LEU A 364 -16.88 4.99 -2.73
N SER A 365 -17.32 5.24 -3.97
CA SER A 365 -18.45 6.14 -4.25
C SER A 365 -19.74 5.68 -3.55
N LEU A 366 -20.07 4.40 -3.60
CA LEU A 366 -21.25 3.84 -2.93
C LEU A 366 -21.16 3.94 -1.40
N LYS A 367 -19.95 4.01 -0.84
CA LYS A 367 -19.71 4.23 0.59
C LYS A 367 -19.64 5.71 0.99
N GLY A 368 -19.86 6.63 0.06
CA GLY A 368 -19.79 8.07 0.31
C GLY A 368 -18.38 8.67 0.21
N PHE A 369 -17.37 7.90 -0.18
CA PHE A 369 -16.00 8.39 -0.42
C PHE A 369 -15.79 8.76 -1.90
N SER A 370 -16.65 9.63 -2.43
CA SER A 370 -16.61 9.99 -3.87
C SER A 370 -15.64 11.12 -4.19
N ASP A 371 -15.21 11.89 -3.21
CA ASP A 371 -14.38 13.06 -3.40
C ASP A 371 -12.89 12.70 -3.22
N TYR A 372 -12.29 12.31 -4.32
CA TYR A 372 -10.85 12.21 -4.41
C TYR A 372 -10.22 13.59 -4.55
N ALA A 373 -9.01 13.76 -3.98
CA ALA A 373 -8.21 14.93 -4.31
C ALA A 373 -7.92 14.98 -5.81
N SER A 374 -7.78 16.19 -6.35
CA SER A 374 -7.51 16.40 -7.79
C SER A 374 -6.21 15.77 -8.27
N TRP A 375 -5.32 15.39 -7.33
CA TRP A 375 -4.01 14.79 -7.56
C TRP A 375 -3.95 13.27 -7.31
N GLU A 376 -4.96 12.62 -6.74
CA GLU A 376 -4.92 11.19 -6.38
C GLU A 376 -4.95 10.22 -7.57
N ARG A 377 -4.94 10.70 -8.80
CA ARG A 377 -4.99 9.87 -10.01
C ARG A 377 -3.87 10.21 -10.98
N GLY A 378 -3.44 9.20 -11.73
CA GLY A 378 -2.36 9.34 -12.70
C GLY A 378 -1.00 9.62 -12.04
N VAL A 379 -0.14 10.37 -12.73
CA VAL A 379 1.22 10.65 -12.26
C VAL A 379 1.25 11.66 -11.11
N SER A 380 0.21 12.46 -10.95
CA SER A 380 0.12 13.46 -9.88
C SER A 380 0.16 12.82 -8.49
N ASN A 381 -0.38 11.61 -8.33
CA ASN A 381 -0.35 10.84 -7.07
C ASN A 381 1.08 10.58 -6.57
N TYR A 382 2.05 10.46 -7.47
CA TYR A 382 3.44 10.13 -7.17
C TYR A 382 4.35 11.36 -7.03
N TRP A 383 3.83 12.56 -7.33
CA TRP A 383 4.66 13.77 -7.40
C TRP A 383 5.27 14.22 -6.07
N GLY A 384 4.66 13.85 -4.95
CA GLY A 384 5.19 14.14 -3.60
C GLY A 384 6.39 13.27 -3.18
N ASN A 385 6.67 12.19 -3.91
CA ASN A 385 7.76 11.25 -3.65
C ASN A 385 9.01 11.65 -4.44
N VAL A 386 10.19 11.70 -3.80
CA VAL A 386 11.43 12.18 -4.43
C VAL A 386 11.83 11.36 -5.65
N LEU A 387 11.77 10.01 -5.55
CA LEU A 387 12.12 9.13 -6.66
C LEU A 387 11.23 9.42 -7.89
N PHE A 388 9.92 9.38 -7.69
CA PHE A 388 8.97 9.56 -8.79
C PHE A 388 8.93 11.00 -9.31
N ASN A 389 9.06 12.00 -8.43
CA ASN A 389 9.15 13.41 -8.83
C ASN A 389 10.32 13.64 -9.78
N ARG A 390 11.52 13.17 -9.40
CA ARG A 390 12.72 13.31 -10.22
C ARG A 390 12.61 12.49 -11.51
N ALA A 391 12.17 11.23 -11.42
CA ALA A 391 12.02 10.35 -12.58
C ALA A 391 11.03 10.91 -13.60
N LEU A 392 9.88 11.41 -13.17
CA LEU A 392 8.86 12.00 -14.05
C LEU A 392 9.34 13.28 -14.78
N ARG A 393 10.36 13.99 -14.27
CA ARG A 393 10.97 15.12 -15.00
C ARG A 393 11.80 14.65 -16.21
N SER A 394 12.28 13.39 -16.22
CA SER A 394 12.96 12.80 -17.37
C SER A 394 12.00 12.48 -18.51
N LYS A 395 12.32 12.92 -19.72
CA LYS A 395 11.56 12.54 -20.93
C LYS A 395 11.73 11.06 -21.27
N ALA A 396 12.93 10.49 -21.02
CA ALA A 396 13.20 9.09 -21.25
C ALA A 396 12.31 8.22 -20.34
N PHE A 397 12.29 8.51 -19.05
CA PHE A 397 11.43 7.81 -18.09
C PHE A 397 9.94 7.89 -18.46
N ARG A 398 9.43 9.09 -18.81
CA ARG A 398 8.02 9.23 -19.24
C ARG A 398 7.70 8.42 -20.51
N SER A 399 8.64 8.33 -21.45
CA SER A 399 8.46 7.52 -22.66
C SER A 399 8.38 6.02 -22.34
N GLU A 400 9.22 5.53 -21.41
CA GLU A 400 9.17 4.16 -20.93
C GLU A 400 7.89 3.87 -20.12
N LEU A 401 7.48 4.80 -19.27
CA LEU A 401 6.22 4.70 -18.52
C LEU A 401 5.00 4.65 -19.48
N ASP A 402 4.97 5.51 -20.51
CA ASP A 402 3.89 5.51 -21.51
C ASP A 402 3.87 4.20 -22.30
N ARG A 403 5.03 3.61 -22.61
CA ARG A 403 5.13 2.27 -23.20
C ARG A 403 4.55 1.21 -22.25
N ALA A 404 4.98 1.19 -20.98
CA ALA A 404 4.48 0.24 -19.98
C ALA A 404 2.97 0.36 -19.77
N VAL A 405 2.44 1.58 -19.70
CA VAL A 405 0.98 1.83 -19.61
C VAL A 405 0.24 1.26 -20.82
N LYS A 406 0.74 1.45 -22.05
CA LYS A 406 0.13 0.90 -23.27
C LYS A 406 0.18 -0.63 -23.31
N ASP A 407 1.30 -1.23 -22.92
CA ASP A 407 1.46 -2.67 -22.87
C ASP A 407 0.52 -3.29 -21.82
N LEU A 408 0.48 -2.73 -20.63
CA LEU A 408 -0.42 -3.20 -19.57
C LEU A 408 -1.89 -2.98 -19.91
N ARG A 409 -2.27 -1.87 -20.55
CA ARG A 409 -3.64 -1.65 -21.02
C ARG A 409 -4.06 -2.72 -22.04
N SER A 410 -3.15 -3.17 -22.91
CA SER A 410 -3.43 -4.27 -23.85
C SER A 410 -3.52 -5.63 -23.17
N TYR A 411 -2.96 -5.78 -21.97
CA TYR A 411 -3.00 -6.96 -21.14
C TYR A 411 -4.21 -6.97 -20.17
N LEU A 412 -4.52 -5.84 -19.54
CA LEU A 412 -5.61 -5.66 -18.56
C LEU A 412 -6.95 -5.36 -19.24
N THR A 413 -7.35 -6.19 -20.21
CA THR A 413 -8.56 -5.97 -20.98
C THR A 413 -9.84 -6.26 -20.18
N GLU A 414 -10.94 -5.59 -20.52
CA GLU A 414 -12.26 -5.86 -19.93
C GLU A 414 -12.65 -7.34 -20.02
N ALA A 415 -12.37 -7.99 -21.15
CA ALA A 415 -12.66 -9.42 -21.33
C ALA A 415 -11.86 -10.31 -20.38
N ARG A 416 -10.58 -9.98 -20.12
CA ARG A 416 -9.74 -10.69 -19.14
C ARG A 416 -10.29 -10.52 -17.74
N LEU A 417 -10.50 -9.27 -17.31
CA LEU A 417 -11.00 -8.95 -15.97
C LEU A 417 -12.37 -9.58 -15.72
N SER A 418 -13.31 -9.45 -16.67
CA SER A 418 -14.63 -10.07 -16.56
C SER A 418 -14.57 -11.59 -16.40
N LYS A 419 -13.65 -12.24 -17.13
CA LYS A 419 -13.43 -13.69 -16.99
C LYS A 419 -12.89 -14.06 -15.60
N MET A 420 -11.94 -13.29 -15.08
CA MET A 420 -11.37 -13.52 -13.75
C MET A 420 -12.40 -13.29 -12.66
N ILE A 421 -13.13 -12.19 -12.73
CA ILE A 421 -14.19 -11.83 -11.76
C ILE A 421 -15.27 -12.93 -11.75
N LYS A 422 -15.72 -13.39 -12.92
CA LYS A 422 -16.69 -14.48 -12.99
C LYS A 422 -16.17 -15.73 -12.28
N HIS A 423 -14.93 -16.11 -12.52
CA HIS A 423 -14.31 -17.27 -11.87
C HIS A 423 -14.23 -17.11 -10.35
N TYR A 424 -13.74 -15.96 -9.87
CA TYR A 424 -13.64 -15.73 -8.42
C TYR A 424 -15.00 -15.73 -7.73
N ARG A 425 -16.01 -15.16 -8.37
CA ARG A 425 -17.38 -15.22 -7.87
C ARG A 425 -17.90 -16.65 -7.78
N GLU A 426 -17.72 -17.46 -8.83
CA GLU A 426 -18.10 -18.88 -8.84
C GLU A 426 -17.44 -19.65 -7.68
N VAL A 427 -16.22 -19.26 -7.29
CA VAL A 427 -15.46 -19.90 -6.21
C VAL A 427 -15.85 -19.38 -4.82
N THR A 428 -16.11 -18.09 -4.66
CA THR A 428 -16.18 -17.45 -3.33
C THR A 428 -17.57 -17.04 -2.86
N GLU A 429 -18.55 -16.86 -3.77
CA GLU A 429 -19.86 -16.29 -3.42
C GLU A 429 -20.63 -17.10 -2.35
N SER A 430 -20.47 -18.42 -2.34
CA SER A 430 -21.11 -19.27 -1.34
C SER A 430 -20.64 -18.97 0.09
N LEU A 431 -19.40 -18.51 0.27
CA LEU A 431 -18.86 -18.10 1.56
C LEU A 431 -19.12 -16.61 1.84
N VAL A 432 -18.93 -15.74 0.83
CA VAL A 432 -19.16 -14.30 0.97
C VAL A 432 -20.59 -13.99 1.42
N PHE A 433 -21.57 -14.74 0.93
CA PHE A 433 -22.98 -14.55 1.25
C PHE A 433 -23.52 -15.51 2.32
N ALA A 434 -22.64 -16.16 3.07
CA ALA A 434 -22.97 -16.95 4.26
C ALA A 434 -22.34 -16.34 5.51
N ALA A 435 -22.87 -16.68 6.68
CA ALA A 435 -22.20 -16.33 7.95
C ALA A 435 -20.85 -17.08 8.05
N PRO A 436 -19.81 -16.47 8.61
CA PRO A 436 -19.81 -15.15 9.26
C PRO A 436 -19.48 -13.97 8.32
N ASP A 437 -19.24 -14.21 7.01
CA ASP A 437 -18.81 -13.15 6.08
C ASP A 437 -19.91 -12.16 5.74
N ILE A 438 -21.15 -12.65 5.53
CA ILE A 438 -22.31 -11.79 5.17
C ILE A 438 -22.61 -10.77 6.26
N ASP A 439 -22.41 -11.13 7.53
CA ASP A 439 -22.68 -10.26 8.67
C ASP A 439 -21.70 -9.07 8.77
N ASN A 440 -20.58 -9.15 8.07
CA ASN A 440 -19.51 -8.16 8.05
C ASN A 440 -19.20 -7.66 6.61
N LEU A 441 -20.06 -7.95 5.65
CA LEU A 441 -19.85 -7.48 4.29
C LEU A 441 -20.17 -5.97 4.20
N PRO A 442 -19.22 -5.11 3.75
CA PRO A 442 -19.41 -3.66 3.77
C PRO A 442 -20.31 -3.13 2.65
N VAL A 443 -20.89 -4.01 1.84
CA VAL A 443 -21.77 -3.70 0.70
C VAL A 443 -22.98 -4.64 0.69
N THR A 444 -24.10 -4.18 0.16
CA THR A 444 -25.26 -5.04 -0.08
C THR A 444 -25.01 -5.98 -1.25
N LYS A 445 -25.83 -7.02 -1.41
CA LYS A 445 -25.73 -7.94 -2.56
C LYS A 445 -25.93 -7.21 -3.89
N ASP A 446 -26.85 -6.26 -3.96
CA ASP A 446 -27.07 -5.47 -5.18
C ASP A 446 -25.88 -4.55 -5.50
N GLN A 447 -25.26 -3.99 -4.47
CA GLN A 447 -24.02 -3.21 -4.64
C GLN A 447 -22.86 -4.09 -5.07
N TYR A 448 -22.75 -5.31 -4.53
CA TYR A 448 -21.74 -6.29 -4.95
C TYR A 448 -21.84 -6.60 -6.45
N GLU A 449 -23.07 -6.83 -6.97
CA GLU A 449 -23.32 -7.05 -8.40
C GLU A 449 -22.90 -5.83 -9.25
N GLN A 450 -23.28 -4.62 -8.80
CA GLN A 450 -22.92 -3.37 -9.48
C GLN A 450 -21.41 -3.17 -9.54
N ILE A 451 -20.72 -3.39 -8.43
CA ILE A 451 -19.25 -3.25 -8.33
C ILE A 451 -18.57 -4.29 -9.23
N ALA A 452 -18.99 -5.55 -9.18
CA ALA A 452 -18.43 -6.60 -10.02
C ALA A 452 -18.55 -6.27 -11.52
N ALA A 453 -19.68 -5.69 -11.92
CA ALA A 453 -19.92 -5.28 -13.30
C ALA A 453 -19.10 -4.05 -13.72
N ALA A 454 -18.76 -3.14 -12.78
CA ALA A 454 -18.04 -1.90 -13.06
C ALA A 454 -16.52 -2.09 -13.14
N ILE A 455 -15.93 -2.98 -12.34
CA ILE A 455 -14.49 -3.21 -12.26
C ILE A 455 -13.79 -3.29 -13.63
N PRO A 456 -14.29 -4.04 -14.65
CA PRO A 456 -13.58 -4.16 -15.92
C PRO A 456 -13.39 -2.84 -16.65
N SER A 457 -14.29 -1.87 -16.51
CA SER A 457 -14.22 -0.57 -17.19
C SER A 457 -13.30 0.45 -16.46
N GLU A 458 -12.97 0.22 -15.20
CA GLU A 458 -12.16 1.16 -14.40
C GLU A 458 -10.73 1.34 -14.97
N ILE A 459 -10.17 0.33 -15.65
CA ILE A 459 -8.86 0.44 -16.34
C ILE A 459 -8.86 1.59 -17.36
N GLU A 460 -9.90 1.68 -18.19
CA GLU A 460 -10.00 2.75 -19.18
C GLU A 460 -10.25 4.13 -18.56
N GLU A 461 -10.97 4.18 -17.45
CA GLU A 461 -11.16 5.43 -16.69
C GLU A 461 -9.85 5.89 -16.06
N ASN A 462 -9.09 4.97 -15.48
CA ASN A 462 -7.78 5.28 -14.90
C ASN A 462 -6.76 5.66 -15.98
N TYR A 463 -6.81 5.04 -17.16
CA TYR A 463 -6.01 5.46 -18.31
C TYR A 463 -6.33 6.90 -18.77
N LYS A 464 -7.60 7.29 -18.79
CA LYS A 464 -7.99 8.69 -19.09
C LYS A 464 -7.41 9.64 -18.04
N SER A 465 -7.52 9.29 -16.76
CA SER A 465 -6.93 10.07 -15.67
C SER A 465 -5.39 10.18 -15.77
N TYR A 466 -4.71 9.10 -16.21
CA TYR A 466 -3.28 9.12 -16.52
C TYR A 466 -2.96 10.15 -17.62
N CYS A 467 -3.66 10.11 -18.75
CA CYS A 467 -3.46 11.07 -19.85
C CYS A 467 -3.76 12.52 -19.44
N GLU A 468 -4.79 12.73 -18.60
CA GLU A 468 -5.18 14.05 -18.12
C GLU A 468 -4.20 14.61 -17.09
N SER A 469 -3.57 13.77 -16.28
CA SER A 469 -2.60 14.23 -15.28
C SER A 469 -1.40 14.96 -15.87
N PHE A 470 -1.02 14.67 -17.11
CA PHE A 470 0.04 15.41 -17.83
C PHE A 470 -0.39 16.79 -18.35
N LYS A 471 -1.70 17.07 -18.41
CA LYS A 471 -2.22 18.37 -18.86
C LYS A 471 -2.34 19.36 -17.71
N LYS A 472 -2.37 18.88 -16.47
CA LYS A 472 -2.51 19.70 -15.26
C LYS A 472 -1.13 20.14 -14.75
N PRO A 473 -1.06 21.30 -14.05
CA PRO A 473 0.06 21.57 -13.17
C PRO A 473 0.23 20.45 -12.14
N MET A 474 1.46 20.20 -11.69
CA MET A 474 1.68 19.21 -10.63
C MET A 474 1.33 19.77 -9.26
N PRO A 475 0.87 18.91 -8.34
CA PRO A 475 0.54 19.34 -6.98
C PRO A 475 1.78 19.82 -6.23
N PHE A 476 1.58 20.56 -5.16
CA PHE A 476 2.60 21.24 -4.37
C PHE A 476 2.16 21.35 -2.91
N PHE A 477 3.06 21.72 -2.00
CA PHE A 477 2.74 21.93 -0.60
C PHE A 477 2.63 23.41 -0.27
N ILE A 478 1.67 23.77 0.61
CA ILE A 478 1.55 25.09 1.21
C ILE A 478 2.49 25.14 2.41
N GLY A 479 3.35 26.17 2.47
CA GLY A 479 4.21 26.43 3.65
C GLY A 479 3.37 26.91 4.84
N VAL A 480 3.91 26.76 6.04
CA VAL A 480 3.30 27.34 7.23
C VAL A 480 3.37 28.87 7.10
N PRO A 481 2.25 29.60 7.15
CA PRO A 481 2.27 31.05 7.07
C PRO A 481 3.08 31.69 8.20
N GLN A 482 3.64 32.86 7.97
CA GLN A 482 4.48 33.57 8.94
C GLN A 482 4.01 35.01 9.09
N ILE A 483 3.99 35.52 10.32
CA ILE A 483 3.70 36.92 10.60
C ILE A 483 4.98 37.66 10.92
N ASP A 484 5.25 38.75 10.17
CA ASP A 484 6.31 39.67 10.42
C ASP A 484 5.83 41.12 10.22
N ASN A 485 6.14 42.01 11.18
CA ASN A 485 5.80 43.42 11.13
C ASN A 485 4.32 43.71 10.80
N GLY A 486 3.38 42.92 11.36
CA GLY A 486 1.95 43.06 11.14
C GLY A 486 1.45 42.59 9.76
N LYS A 487 2.27 41.87 9.01
CA LYS A 487 1.94 41.25 7.73
C LYS A 487 2.00 39.75 7.83
N LEU A 488 1.02 39.08 7.23
CA LEU A 488 1.01 37.63 7.04
C LEU A 488 1.61 37.30 5.66
N ARG A 489 2.69 36.54 5.67
CA ARG A 489 3.31 35.97 4.47
C ARG A 489 2.83 34.55 4.30
N ILE A 490 2.28 34.25 3.14
CA ILE A 490 1.81 32.92 2.71
C ILE A 490 2.70 32.51 1.55
N ASN A 491 3.33 31.33 1.64
CA ASN A 491 4.18 30.78 0.57
C ASN A 491 3.86 29.32 0.32
N TRP A 492 4.22 28.82 -0.86
CA TRP A 492 4.04 27.43 -1.27
C TRP A 492 5.18 26.97 -2.19
N ASP A 493 5.28 25.67 -2.47
CA ASP A 493 6.25 25.17 -3.44
C ASP A 493 5.79 25.52 -4.85
N ALA A 494 6.73 25.86 -5.74
CA ALA A 494 6.38 26.12 -7.12
C ALA A 494 5.85 24.84 -7.79
N SER A 495 4.67 24.92 -8.39
CA SER A 495 4.12 23.85 -9.20
C SER A 495 4.92 23.67 -10.49
N TYR A 496 4.80 22.51 -11.11
CA TYR A 496 5.52 22.14 -12.33
C TYR A 496 4.54 21.78 -13.45
N ASP A 497 4.83 22.19 -14.68
CA ASP A 497 4.07 21.80 -15.87
C ASP A 497 4.98 21.07 -16.86
N PHE A 498 4.58 19.88 -17.33
CA PHE A 498 5.39 19.03 -18.21
C PHE A 498 5.66 19.62 -19.59
N GLU A 499 4.83 20.58 -20.03
CA GLU A 499 4.99 21.28 -21.33
C GLU A 499 5.48 22.73 -21.14
N ALA A 500 5.93 23.06 -19.92
CA ALA A 500 6.43 24.41 -19.56
C ALA A 500 5.41 25.53 -19.83
N ARG A 501 4.13 25.25 -19.65
CA ARG A 501 3.06 26.27 -19.70
C ARG A 501 3.19 27.22 -18.52
N ASP A 502 2.82 28.49 -18.74
CA ASP A 502 2.76 29.47 -17.66
C ASP A 502 1.77 29.02 -16.59
N ILE A 503 2.20 29.06 -15.32
CA ILE A 503 1.37 28.74 -14.17
C ILE A 503 1.04 30.01 -13.41
N ARG A 504 -0.21 30.17 -13.02
CA ARG A 504 -0.76 31.21 -12.15
C ARG A 504 -1.40 30.58 -10.93
N TYR A 505 -1.36 31.31 -9.82
CA TYR A 505 -1.96 30.83 -8.58
C TYR A 505 -3.13 31.72 -8.17
N THR A 506 -4.15 31.10 -7.62
CA THR A 506 -5.20 31.74 -6.84
C THR A 506 -5.01 31.40 -5.39
N VAL A 507 -4.97 32.40 -4.52
CA VAL A 507 -4.75 32.25 -3.08
C VAL A 507 -5.92 32.87 -2.34
N GLU A 508 -6.49 32.15 -1.40
CA GLU A 508 -7.59 32.59 -0.56
C GLU A 508 -7.27 32.31 0.91
N LEU A 509 -7.44 33.33 1.76
CA LEU A 509 -7.37 33.23 3.22
C LEU A 509 -8.77 33.46 3.78
N ALA A 510 -9.27 32.52 4.57
CA ALA A 510 -10.62 32.56 5.13
C ALA A 510 -10.66 32.16 6.60
N ARG A 511 -11.78 32.49 7.29
CA ARG A 511 -12.05 32.05 8.66
C ARG A 511 -12.73 30.70 8.74
N ASP A 512 -13.15 30.13 7.62
CA ASP A 512 -13.83 28.83 7.56
C ASP A 512 -13.26 27.95 6.44
N TYR A 513 -13.30 26.62 6.65
CA TYR A 513 -12.79 25.64 5.68
C TYR A 513 -13.62 25.58 4.38
N ALA A 514 -14.86 26.08 4.38
CA ALA A 514 -15.68 26.17 3.17
C ALA A 514 -15.33 27.40 2.31
N ILE A 515 -14.35 28.25 2.78
CA ILE A 515 -13.88 29.46 2.10
C ILE A 515 -15.04 30.42 1.76
N LYS A 516 -15.93 30.63 2.73
CA LYS A 516 -17.08 31.56 2.59
C LYS A 516 -16.78 32.92 3.20
N ASP A 517 -16.11 32.95 4.36
CA ASP A 517 -15.66 34.20 5.03
C ASP A 517 -14.22 34.52 4.62
N VAL A 518 -14.07 35.02 3.38
CA VAL A 518 -12.75 35.31 2.79
C VAL A 518 -12.25 36.65 3.28
N LEU A 519 -11.07 36.65 3.92
CA LEU A 519 -10.37 37.84 4.40
C LEU A 519 -9.43 38.44 3.35
N PHE A 520 -8.80 37.58 2.55
CA PHE A 520 -7.88 37.98 1.50
C PHE A 520 -8.01 37.06 0.31
N LYS A 521 -7.95 37.62 -0.89
CA LYS A 521 -7.90 36.88 -2.15
C LYS A 521 -6.92 37.55 -3.08
N ALA A 522 -6.06 36.73 -3.72
CA ALA A 522 -5.20 37.13 -4.82
C ALA A 522 -5.39 36.16 -5.98
N GLU A 523 -5.51 36.69 -7.19
CA GLU A 523 -5.62 35.94 -8.43
C GLU A 523 -4.46 36.28 -9.36
N ASP A 524 -4.18 35.47 -10.35
CA ASP A 524 -3.11 35.66 -11.33
C ASP A 524 -1.69 35.84 -10.71
N VAL A 525 -1.47 35.25 -9.53
CA VAL A 525 -0.19 35.34 -8.83
C VAL A 525 0.87 34.52 -9.56
N LEU A 526 2.01 35.15 -9.88
CA LEU A 526 3.14 34.49 -10.58
C LEU A 526 4.11 33.81 -9.66
N LEU A 527 4.47 34.49 -8.56
CA LEU A 527 5.44 34.00 -7.60
C LEU A 527 4.75 33.11 -6.57
N PRO A 528 5.41 32.08 -6.03
CA PRO A 528 4.81 31.16 -5.08
C PRO A 528 4.74 31.78 -3.67
N GLU A 529 4.39 33.05 -3.56
CA GLU A 529 4.16 33.74 -2.30
C GLU A 529 3.24 34.97 -2.47
N VAL A 530 2.52 35.29 -1.40
CA VAL A 530 1.77 36.54 -1.25
C VAL A 530 1.93 37.07 0.17
N THR A 531 1.66 38.39 0.34
CA THR A 531 1.64 39.04 1.64
C THR A 531 0.36 39.84 1.79
N CYS A 532 -0.32 39.70 2.93
CA CYS A 532 -1.50 40.48 3.29
C CYS A 532 -1.37 41.03 4.73
N ASP A 533 -2.37 41.75 5.20
CA ASP A 533 -2.42 42.17 6.61
C ASP A 533 -2.59 40.93 7.51
N ALA A 534 -1.87 40.92 8.63
CA ALA A 534 -1.99 39.85 9.61
C ALA A 534 -3.39 39.89 10.25
N PRO A 535 -4.11 38.77 10.29
CA PRO A 535 -5.39 38.70 10.97
C PRO A 535 -5.20 38.68 12.49
N ASP A 536 -6.26 38.94 13.25
CA ASP A 536 -6.32 38.81 14.70
C ASP A 536 -6.07 37.36 15.17
N ALA A 537 -5.99 37.14 16.48
CA ALA A 537 -5.91 35.77 17.03
C ALA A 537 -7.14 34.93 16.64
N GLY A 538 -6.92 33.71 16.14
CA GLY A 538 -7.99 32.84 15.67
C GLY A 538 -7.53 31.70 14.76
N GLN A 539 -8.46 30.88 14.30
CA GLN A 539 -8.26 29.81 13.33
C GLN A 539 -8.46 30.33 11.92
N TYR A 540 -7.58 29.92 11.00
CA TYR A 540 -7.61 30.38 9.60
C TYR A 540 -7.27 29.24 8.63
N PHE A 541 -7.74 29.39 7.39
CA PHE A 541 -7.56 28.45 6.31
C PHE A 541 -6.97 29.17 5.09
N VAL A 542 -5.88 28.61 4.57
CA VAL A 542 -5.29 29.05 3.30
C VAL A 542 -5.55 28.00 2.25
N ARG A 543 -6.20 28.39 1.15
CA ARG A 543 -6.34 27.55 -0.04
C ARG A 543 -5.50 28.13 -1.17
N VAL A 544 -4.72 27.27 -1.83
CA VAL A 544 -3.92 27.65 -3.00
C VAL A 544 -4.22 26.69 -4.15
N ARG A 545 -4.53 27.27 -5.31
CA ARG A 545 -4.79 26.53 -6.54
C ARG A 545 -3.87 27.03 -7.65
N ALA A 546 -3.18 26.10 -8.33
CA ALA A 546 -2.41 26.38 -9.53
C ALA A 546 -3.29 26.23 -10.77
N THR A 547 -3.11 27.10 -11.76
CA THR A 547 -3.81 27.05 -13.07
C THR A 547 -2.77 27.32 -14.16
N ASN A 548 -2.70 26.47 -15.18
CA ASN A 548 -1.83 26.72 -16.32
C ASN A 548 -2.54 27.54 -17.42
N SER A 549 -1.77 27.96 -18.45
CA SER A 549 -2.30 28.79 -19.53
C SER A 549 -3.41 28.14 -20.36
N ASP A 550 -3.55 26.81 -20.32
CA ASP A 550 -4.65 26.08 -20.98
C ASP A 550 -5.91 25.97 -20.09
N GLY A 551 -5.86 26.51 -18.87
CA GLY A 551 -6.98 26.53 -17.90
C GLY A 551 -7.12 25.25 -17.06
N TYR A 552 -6.18 24.32 -17.13
CA TYR A 552 -6.19 23.17 -16.24
C TYR A 552 -5.72 23.57 -14.85
N THR A 553 -6.44 23.06 -13.83
CA THR A 553 -6.21 23.41 -12.43
C THR A 553 -5.69 22.24 -11.63
N GLN A 554 -4.91 22.55 -10.58
CA GLN A 554 -4.42 21.58 -9.59
C GLN A 554 -4.44 22.20 -8.20
N ASP A 555 -4.96 21.46 -7.21
CA ASP A 555 -4.94 21.82 -5.80
C ASP A 555 -3.61 21.41 -5.14
N ALA A 556 -3.29 22.04 -4.01
CA ALA A 556 -2.16 21.64 -3.17
C ALA A 556 -2.39 20.24 -2.57
N PHE A 557 -1.32 19.61 -2.10
CA PHE A 557 -1.40 18.33 -1.37
C PHE A 557 -2.06 18.48 0.00
N ASP A 558 -1.99 19.68 0.58
CA ASP A 558 -2.53 19.96 1.91
C ASP A 558 -4.03 19.74 1.98
N TYR A 559 -4.53 19.31 3.11
CA TYR A 559 -5.95 19.15 3.37
C TYR A 559 -6.28 19.40 4.85
N TYR A 560 -7.53 19.71 5.12
CA TYR A 560 -8.10 19.81 6.46
C TYR A 560 -9.16 18.73 6.66
N VAL A 561 -9.27 18.17 7.86
CA VAL A 561 -10.22 17.10 8.18
C VAL A 561 -11.29 17.60 9.13
N THR A 562 -12.52 17.25 8.83
CA THR A 562 -13.70 17.45 9.70
C THR A 562 -14.46 16.12 9.83
N ASP A 563 -15.48 16.09 10.67
CA ASP A 563 -16.38 14.94 10.76
C ASP A 563 -17.08 14.62 9.41
N ASP A 564 -17.22 15.60 8.54
CA ASP A 564 -17.81 15.45 7.20
C ASP A 564 -16.80 14.90 6.16
N GLY A 565 -15.50 14.82 6.48
CA GLY A 565 -14.46 14.31 5.59
C GLY A 565 -13.27 15.25 5.38
N LYS A 566 -12.53 15.00 4.30
CA LYS A 566 -11.31 15.75 3.93
C LYS A 566 -11.62 16.90 2.97
N HIS A 567 -11.08 18.07 3.26
CA HIS A 567 -11.16 19.29 2.46
C HIS A 567 -9.80 19.58 1.85
N TYR A 568 -9.62 19.24 0.57
CA TYR A 568 -8.35 19.26 -0.12
C TYR A 568 -7.92 20.65 -0.60
N GLY A 569 -6.59 20.81 -0.83
CA GLY A 569 -5.99 22.02 -1.39
C GLY A 569 -5.84 23.15 -0.39
N MET A 570 -5.97 22.89 0.90
CA MET A 570 -5.91 23.91 1.93
C MET A 570 -5.08 23.51 3.16
N LYS A 571 -4.53 24.51 3.84
CA LYS A 571 -3.84 24.38 5.11
C LYS A 571 -4.58 25.15 6.20
N CYS A 572 -4.82 24.49 7.34
CA CYS A 572 -5.32 25.12 8.56
C CYS A 572 -4.13 25.60 9.42
N PHE A 573 -4.28 26.76 10.05
CA PHE A 573 -3.33 27.29 11.03
C PHE A 573 -4.03 28.19 12.04
N TYR A 574 -3.35 28.44 13.17
CA TYR A 574 -3.81 29.32 14.23
C TYR A 574 -2.89 30.52 14.37
N VAL A 575 -3.47 31.70 14.54
CA VAL A 575 -2.78 32.89 15.03
C VAL A 575 -3.06 33.03 16.52
N GLN A 576 -2.01 32.98 17.32
CA GLN A 576 -2.08 33.18 18.78
C GLN A 576 -1.92 34.65 19.15
N ASP A 577 -2.28 34.99 20.38
CA ASP A 577 -2.00 36.31 20.94
C ASP A 577 -0.51 36.64 20.81
N GLY A 578 -0.23 37.84 20.29
CA GLY A 578 1.16 38.25 19.99
C GLY A 578 1.66 37.89 18.60
N GLY A 579 0.80 37.33 17.73
CA GLY A 579 1.09 37.09 16.31
C GLY A 579 1.92 35.82 16.03
N LYS A 580 2.03 34.90 16.98
CA LYS A 580 2.66 33.60 16.73
C LYS A 580 1.74 32.74 15.89
N VAL A 581 2.24 32.22 14.78
CA VAL A 581 1.52 31.23 13.95
C VAL A 581 1.85 29.82 14.40
N VAL A 582 0.82 28.97 14.53
CA VAL A 582 0.92 27.54 14.85
C VAL A 582 0.16 26.77 13.78
N GLU A 583 0.81 25.79 13.18
CA GLU A 583 0.19 24.87 12.22
C GLU A 583 -0.79 23.94 12.94
N ASP A 584 -1.93 23.69 12.33
CA ASP A 584 -2.82 22.62 12.76
C ASP A 584 -2.16 21.27 12.45
N THR A 585 -1.71 20.60 13.48
CA THR A 585 -1.11 19.28 13.35
C THR A 585 -2.18 18.23 13.60
N TYR A 586 -2.71 17.67 12.55
CA TYR A 586 -3.66 16.58 12.63
C TYR A 586 -2.94 15.30 13.04
N GLU A 587 -3.27 14.74 14.19
CA GLU A 587 -2.96 13.35 14.53
C GLU A 587 -4.20 12.53 14.21
N GLU A 588 -4.15 11.68 13.20
CA GLU A 588 -5.18 10.66 13.00
C GLU A 588 -5.09 9.67 14.19
N GLY A 589 -6.09 9.70 15.04
CA GLY A 589 -6.27 8.77 16.16
C GLY A 589 -6.57 7.35 15.72
#